data_6f53f50c1649923f08d825e52b3b9089
#
_entry.id   6f53f50c1649923f08d825e52b3b9089
#
_cell.length_a   1.000
_cell.length_b   1.000
_cell.length_c   1.000
_cell.angle_alpha   90.00
_cell.angle_beta   90.00
_cell.angle_gamma   90.00
#
_symmetry.space_group_name_H-M   'P 1'
#
loop_
_entity.id
_entity.type
_entity.pdbx_description
1 polymer ?
#
loop_
_entity_poly.entity_id
_entity_poly.type
_entity_poly.pdbx_seq_one_letter_code
_entity_poly.pdbx_strand_id
1 'polypeptide(L)' 'MATAHKPDDPVTLPDNRDALLVLHRAARGRRDAAKLLSEERAEATEEIARIEVHIARIERAMDPPLV' A
#
# COMPACT_ATOMS: atom_id res chain seq x y z
N MET A 1 10.53 -19.28 17.32
CA MET A 1 10.36 -18.94 17.07
C MET A 1 10.25 -18.30 16.55
N ALA A 2 10.29 -18.30 16.22
CA ALA A 2 10.21 -17.82 15.70
C ALA A 2 9.89 -17.20 15.18
N THR A 3 9.86 -17.05 14.97
CA THR A 3 9.56 -16.49 14.47
C THR A 3 9.31 -15.58 14.25
N ALA A 4 9.54 -15.44 14.25
CA ALA A 4 9.30 -14.74 14.02
C ALA A 4 8.93 -13.84 13.47
N HIS A 5 8.80 -13.41 13.04
CA HIS A 5 8.50 -12.56 12.42
C HIS A 5 7.43 -12.32 12.09
N LYS A 6 6.96 -11.87 11.98
CA LYS A 6 6.05 -11.65 11.71
C LYS A 6 5.50 -11.14 10.91
N PRO A 7 5.27 -11.42 10.72
CA PRO A 7 4.72 -11.34 9.59
C PRO A 7 3.73 -10.42 9.44
N ASP A 8 3.13 -10.42 10.11
CA ASP A 8 2.21 -9.55 10.08
C ASP A 8 2.76 -8.29 10.09
N ASP A 9 3.84 -8.14 9.85
CA ASP A 9 4.30 -6.98 9.64
C ASP A 9 3.80 -6.49 8.40
N PRO A 10 2.63 -6.33 8.30
CA PRO A 10 2.04 -5.93 7.13
C PRO A 10 2.34 -4.59 6.78
N VAL A 11 2.88 -3.91 7.63
CA VAL A 11 3.11 -2.56 7.35
C VAL A 11 4.36 -2.33 6.65
N THR A 12 5.13 -3.34 6.39
CA THR A 12 6.35 -3.15 5.66
C THR A 12 6.03 -2.99 4.19
N LEU A 13 6.17 -1.81 3.68
CA LEU A 13 5.96 -1.53 2.27
C LEU A 13 7.30 -1.39 1.57
N PRO A 14 7.38 -1.78 0.30
CA PRO A 14 8.65 -1.62 -0.43
C PRO A 14 8.96 -0.15 -0.66
N ASP A 15 10.25 0.16 -0.80
CA ASP A 15 10.68 1.51 -1.09
C ASP A 15 10.89 1.70 -2.58
N ASN A 16 10.06 1.07 -3.38
CA ASN A 16 10.18 1.09 -4.82
C ASN A 16 8.84 1.57 -5.39
N ARG A 17 8.87 2.66 -6.12
CA ARG A 17 7.65 3.27 -6.62
C ARG A 17 6.88 2.31 -7.52
N ASP A 18 7.59 1.58 -8.41
CA ASP A 18 6.90 0.66 -9.30
C ASP A 18 6.22 -0.47 -8.56
N ALA A 19 6.89 -1.01 -7.52
CA ALA A 19 6.29 -2.05 -6.71
C ALA A 19 5.08 -1.51 -5.95
N LEU A 20 5.16 -0.27 -5.47
CA LEU A 20 4.03 0.34 -4.79
C LEU A 20 2.84 0.55 -5.72
N LEU A 21 3.11 0.89 -6.98
CA LEU A 21 2.01 1.05 -7.94
C LEU A 21 1.31 -0.28 -8.20
N VAL A 22 2.06 -1.37 -8.22
CA VAL A 22 1.45 -2.70 -8.36
C VAL A 22 0.58 -3.00 -7.15
N LEU A 23 1.08 -2.72 -5.95
CA LEU A 23 0.30 -2.94 -4.75
C LEU A 23 -0.93 -2.04 -4.70
N HIS A 24 -0.80 -0.82 -5.18
CA HIS A 24 -1.92 0.11 -5.23
C HIS A 24 -3.03 -0.42 -6.12
N ARG A 25 -2.65 -0.93 -7.29
CA ARG A 25 -3.62 -1.49 -8.21
C ARG A 25 -4.31 -2.71 -7.59
N ALA A 26 -3.55 -3.57 -6.94
CA ALA A 26 -4.12 -4.75 -6.31
C ALA A 26 -5.08 -4.36 -5.18
N ALA A 27 -4.71 -3.35 -4.40
CA ALA A 27 -5.56 -2.90 -3.30
C ALA A 27 -6.85 -2.28 -3.82
N ARG A 28 -6.76 -1.54 -4.93
CA ARG A 28 -7.98 -0.99 -5.53
C ARG A 28 -8.90 -2.10 -6.03
N GLY A 29 -8.32 -3.15 -6.59
CA GLY A 29 -9.11 -4.28 -7.04
C GLY A 29 -9.82 -4.96 -5.89
N ARG A 30 -9.13 -5.13 -4.76
CA ARG A 30 -9.77 -5.71 -3.58
C ARG A 30 -10.86 -4.82 -3.05
N ARG A 31 -10.63 -3.50 -3.03
CA ARG A 31 -11.66 -2.58 -2.56
C ARG A 31 -12.90 -2.66 -3.45
N ASP A 32 -12.70 -2.66 -4.77
CA ASP A 32 -13.82 -2.64 -5.69
C ASP A 32 -14.57 -3.96 -5.70
N ALA A 33 -13.90 -5.05 -5.38
CA ALA A 33 -14.54 -6.36 -5.34
C ALA A 33 -15.25 -6.61 -4.01
N ALA A 34 -14.93 -5.86 -2.97
CA ALA A 34 -15.53 -6.07 -1.66
C ALA A 34 -16.88 -5.38 -1.59
N LYS A 35 -17.73 -5.92 -0.74
CA LYS A 35 -19.05 -5.33 -0.57
C LYS A 35 -18.93 -3.96 0.07
N LEU A 36 -19.83 -3.09 -0.31
CA LEU A 36 -19.91 -1.76 0.28
C LEU A 36 -20.09 -1.89 1.79
N LEU A 37 -19.38 -1.10 2.54
CA LEU A 37 -19.44 -1.06 4.01
C LEU A 37 -18.91 -2.32 4.67
N SER A 38 -18.21 -3.18 3.94
CA SER A 38 -17.61 -4.36 4.57
C SER A 38 -16.26 -4.01 5.17
N GLU A 39 -15.80 -4.87 6.09
CA GLU A 39 -14.47 -4.69 6.66
C GLU A 39 -13.39 -4.82 5.62
N GLU A 40 -13.57 -5.73 4.68
CA GLU A 40 -12.59 -5.91 3.62
C GLU A 40 -12.43 -4.63 2.81
N ARG A 41 -13.55 -3.96 2.54
CA ARG A 41 -13.47 -2.72 1.78
C ARG A 41 -12.78 -1.63 2.59
N ALA A 42 -13.04 -1.56 3.89
CA ALA A 42 -12.40 -0.58 4.73
C ALA A 42 -10.90 -0.84 4.83
N GLU A 43 -10.51 -2.10 4.98
CA GLU A 43 -9.11 -2.44 5.06
C GLU A 43 -8.39 -2.12 3.75
N ALA A 44 -9.01 -2.42 2.62
CA ALA A 44 -8.39 -2.12 1.34
C ALA A 44 -8.26 -0.61 1.15
N THR A 45 -9.24 0.16 1.59
CA THR A 45 -9.18 1.60 1.49
C THR A 45 -8.04 2.17 2.34
N GLU A 46 -7.86 1.63 3.54
CA GLU A 46 -6.76 2.06 4.38
C GLU A 46 -5.42 1.71 3.77
N GLU A 47 -5.33 0.54 3.18
CA GLU A 47 -4.09 0.14 2.53
C GLU A 47 -3.76 1.05 1.37
N ILE A 48 -4.76 1.41 0.58
CA ILE A 48 -4.55 2.35 -0.52
C ILE A 48 -3.99 3.66 0.01
N ALA A 49 -4.55 4.16 1.10
CA ALA A 49 -4.09 5.43 1.66
C ALA A 49 -2.63 5.34 2.12
N ARG A 50 -2.26 4.23 2.77
CA ARG A 50 -0.89 4.06 3.22
C ARG A 50 0.07 3.99 2.04
N ILE A 51 -0.32 3.27 0.99
CA ILE A 51 0.50 3.16 -0.20
C ILE A 51 0.68 4.53 -0.84
N GLU A 52 -0.41 5.31 -0.92
CA GLU A 52 -0.34 6.63 -1.54
C GLU A 52 0.59 7.57 -0.78
N VAL A 53 0.56 7.51 0.54
CA VAL A 53 1.46 8.32 1.34
C VAL A 53 2.91 7.91 1.08
N HIS A 54 3.16 6.62 0.98
CA HIS A 54 4.51 6.14 0.77
C HIS A 54 5.02 6.53 -0.62
N ILE A 55 4.17 6.42 -1.63
CA ILE A 55 4.52 6.87 -2.97
C ILE A 55 4.86 8.35 -2.95
N ALA A 56 4.06 9.15 -2.26
CA ALA A 56 4.30 10.58 -2.20
C ALA A 56 5.65 10.89 -1.55
N ARG A 57 6.02 10.13 -0.53
CA ARG A 57 7.31 10.32 0.11
C ARG A 57 8.45 10.02 -0.85
N ILE A 58 8.32 8.93 -1.61
CA ILE A 58 9.35 8.57 -2.57
C ILE A 58 9.46 9.64 -3.64
N GLU A 59 8.32 10.11 -4.13
CA GLU A 59 8.34 11.14 -5.19
C GLU A 59 8.96 12.44 -4.70
N ARG A 60 8.69 12.80 -3.45
CA ARG A 60 9.30 14.03 -2.92
C ARG A 60 10.78 13.89 -2.71
N ALA A 61 11.27 12.68 -2.50
CA ALA A 61 12.69 12.45 -2.32
C ALA A 61 13.44 12.33 -3.63
N MET A 62 12.75 12.27 -4.76
CA MET A 62 13.41 12.18 -6.04
C MET A 62 14.11 13.48 -6.40
N ASP A 63 15.25 13.34 -7.08
CA ASP A 63 16.01 14.49 -7.52
C ASP A 63 16.48 14.22 -8.94
N PRO A 64 15.89 14.83 -9.94
CA PRO A 64 14.85 15.86 -9.76
C PRO A 64 13.49 15.26 -9.50
N PRO A 65 12.58 16.08 -8.96
CA PRO A 65 11.23 15.58 -8.69
C PRO A 65 10.49 15.28 -9.98
N LEU A 66 9.46 14.48 -9.87
CA LEU A 66 8.70 14.09 -11.03
C LEU A 66 7.83 15.20 -11.59
N VAL A 67 7.59 16.18 -10.87
CA VAL A 67 6.68 17.21 -11.34
C VAL A 67 7.37 18.19 -12.18
#